data_e2722279848ae72ed81143396b21e57b
#
_entry.id   e2722279848ae72ed81143396b21e57b
#
_cell.length_a   1.000
_cell.length_b   1.000
_cell.length_c   1.000
_cell.angle_alpha   90.00
_cell.angle_beta   90.00
_cell.angle_gamma   90.00
#
_symmetry.space_group_name_H-M   'P 1'
#
loop_
_entity.id
_entity.type
_entity.pdbx_description
1 polymer ?
#
loop_
_entity_poly.entity_id
_entity_poly.type
_entity_poly.pdbx_seq_one_letter_code
_entity_poly.pdbx_strand_id
1 'polypeptide(L)'
;MQLHSKMCHTLKFISFINRNNDVPFVVKRKIFDAAVMSTILYACESWLNGNIKPIEKQYKWCIKQLLGVRKTTNNDVCMIELGVPPLRSLIKSKQRKFFQKMWSERSTMDDDPLIHAMRIVINYNDSVSRYIQNLISQNNDDIEEGKSELRLKLRNSNSNRIIFYKTINPDLVVHDIYEKQLKVNEIERMSWTRLRLSAHSLAIETGRWNRRGRGRLPVEERLCSCGQIQTETHVIENCPLSQQIRQTYNVTTTLDLLLTRTDHDVVCKIVHKFLSLY
;
A
#
# COMPACT_ATOMS: atom_id res chain seq x y z
N MET A 1 -21.55 3.50 16.17
CA MET A 1 -20.81 4.68 16.73
C MET A 1 -19.50 4.34 17.43
N GLN A 2 -19.41 3.30 18.25
CA GLN A 2 -18.17 2.92 18.98
C GLN A 2 -16.99 2.51 18.09
N LEU A 3 -17.19 1.77 17.00
CA LEU A 3 -16.12 1.30 16.10
C LEU A 3 -15.41 2.49 15.44
N HIS A 4 -16.15 3.49 14.99
CA HIS A 4 -15.60 4.70 14.37
C HIS A 4 -14.73 5.49 15.35
N SER A 5 -15.16 5.62 16.62
CA SER A 5 -14.37 6.32 17.67
C SER A 5 -13.06 5.58 17.98
N LYS A 6 -13.11 4.27 18.21
CA LYS A 6 -11.90 3.45 18.43
C LYS A 6 -10.93 3.53 17.25
N MET A 7 -11.46 3.48 16.04
CA MET A 7 -10.66 3.62 14.82
C MET A 7 -9.98 4.99 14.73
N CYS A 8 -10.66 6.08 15.09
CA CYS A 8 -10.05 7.42 15.13
C CYS A 8 -8.89 7.52 16.12
N HIS A 9 -8.98 6.90 17.29
CA HIS A 9 -7.87 6.88 18.26
C HIS A 9 -6.67 6.09 17.74
N THR A 10 -6.92 4.90 17.18
CA THR A 10 -5.86 4.07 16.58
C THR A 10 -5.17 4.82 15.43
N LEU A 11 -5.91 5.53 14.61
CA LEU A 11 -5.37 6.33 13.50
C LEU A 11 -4.49 7.50 13.97
N LYS A 12 -4.88 8.19 15.05
CA LYS A 12 -4.05 9.27 15.65
C LYS A 12 -2.73 8.70 16.19
N PHE A 13 -2.79 7.58 16.91
CA PHE A 13 -1.62 6.91 17.45
C PHE A 13 -0.65 6.47 16.34
N ILE A 14 -1.15 5.88 15.26
CA ILE A 14 -0.33 5.46 14.11
C ILE A 14 0.27 6.65 13.39
N SER A 15 -0.49 7.74 13.21
CA SER A 15 0.05 8.96 12.62
C SER A 15 1.20 9.51 13.44
N PHE A 16 1.13 9.45 14.77
CA PHE A 16 2.21 9.86 15.66
C PHE A 16 3.45 8.96 15.50
N ILE A 17 3.28 7.64 15.55
CA ILE A 17 4.39 6.69 15.38
C ILE A 17 5.03 6.80 13.99
N ASN A 18 4.24 6.93 12.94
CA ASN A 18 4.76 7.03 11.58
C ASN A 18 5.54 8.31 11.32
N ARG A 19 5.26 9.40 12.05
CA ARG A 19 6.02 10.66 11.99
C ARG A 19 7.34 10.58 12.74
N ASN A 20 7.49 9.64 13.68
CA ASN A 20 8.75 9.48 14.39
C ASN A 20 9.75 8.73 13.50
N ASN A 21 10.82 9.43 13.12
CA ASN A 21 11.87 8.89 12.24
C ASN A 21 12.84 7.96 12.99
N ASP A 22 12.84 7.97 14.32
CA ASP A 22 13.70 7.10 15.13
C ASP A 22 13.12 5.68 15.26
N VAL A 23 11.82 5.50 14.92
CA VAL A 23 11.17 4.20 14.92
C VAL A 23 11.43 3.49 13.60
N PRO A 24 12.12 2.34 13.58
CA PRO A 24 12.39 1.58 12.35
C PRO A 24 11.09 1.10 11.67
N PHE A 25 11.12 0.99 10.34
CA PHE A 25 9.97 0.55 9.56
C PHE A 25 9.38 -0.79 10.01
N VAL A 26 10.22 -1.76 10.35
CA VAL A 26 9.79 -3.09 10.85
C VAL A 26 8.93 -2.97 12.10
N VAL A 27 9.27 -2.06 13.01
CA VAL A 27 8.48 -1.79 14.22
C VAL A 27 7.14 -1.14 13.85
N LYS A 28 7.18 -0.13 12.98
CA LYS A 28 5.95 0.52 12.44
C LYS A 28 5.03 -0.50 11.77
N ARG A 29 5.60 -1.44 11.02
CA ARG A 29 4.86 -2.51 10.35
C ARG A 29 4.20 -3.45 11.36
N LYS A 30 4.92 -3.91 12.37
CA LYS A 30 4.35 -4.74 13.45
C LYS A 30 3.21 -4.04 14.18
N ILE A 31 3.34 -2.74 14.46
CA ILE A 31 2.27 -1.94 15.08
C ILE A 31 1.07 -1.82 14.13
N PHE A 32 1.30 -1.62 12.84
CA PHE A 32 0.24 -1.62 11.85
C PHE A 32 -0.53 -2.96 11.85
N ASP A 33 0.17 -4.07 11.79
CA ASP A 33 -0.45 -5.40 11.77
C ASP A 33 -1.18 -5.71 13.09
N ALA A 34 -0.60 -5.39 14.25
CA ALA A 34 -1.16 -5.70 15.56
C ALA A 34 -2.31 -4.77 15.97
N ALA A 35 -2.20 -3.48 15.76
CA ALA A 35 -3.17 -2.49 16.25
C ALA A 35 -4.18 -2.05 15.18
N VAL A 36 -3.70 -1.74 13.96
CA VAL A 36 -4.58 -1.24 12.89
C VAL A 36 -5.43 -2.36 12.34
N MET A 37 -4.79 -3.45 11.96
CA MET A 37 -5.51 -4.55 11.29
C MET A 37 -6.48 -5.23 12.24
N SER A 38 -6.13 -5.41 13.53
CA SER A 38 -7.05 -5.94 14.53
C SER A 38 -8.28 -5.04 14.73
N THR A 39 -8.09 -3.71 14.73
CA THR A 39 -9.19 -2.75 14.86
C THR A 39 -10.07 -2.71 13.60
N ILE A 40 -9.46 -2.68 12.41
CA ILE A 40 -10.17 -2.62 11.13
C ILE A 40 -10.97 -3.90 10.87
N LEU A 41 -10.43 -5.05 11.25
CA LEU A 41 -11.05 -6.37 11.02
C LEU A 41 -11.87 -6.88 12.23
N TYR A 42 -12.10 -6.04 13.24
CA TYR A 42 -12.89 -6.44 14.39
C TYR A 42 -14.32 -6.83 13.99
N ALA A 43 -14.73 -8.03 14.34
CA ALA A 43 -16.04 -8.60 14.04
C ALA A 43 -16.45 -8.52 12.55
N CYS A 44 -15.49 -8.50 11.63
CA CYS A 44 -15.77 -8.37 10.20
C CYS A 44 -16.48 -9.61 9.63
N GLU A 45 -16.50 -10.70 10.34
CA GLU A 45 -17.24 -11.91 10.03
C GLU A 45 -18.75 -11.65 9.91
N SER A 46 -19.27 -10.68 10.68
CA SER A 46 -20.69 -10.30 10.67
C SER A 46 -21.04 -9.25 9.59
N TRP A 47 -20.08 -8.73 8.82
CA TRP A 47 -20.34 -7.65 7.84
C TRP A 47 -20.75 -8.19 6.46
N LEU A 48 -21.78 -9.00 6.40
CA LEU A 48 -22.14 -9.76 5.20
C LEU A 48 -22.57 -8.90 4.00
N ASN A 49 -23.29 -7.81 4.23
CA ASN A 49 -23.75 -6.85 3.19
C ASN A 49 -23.45 -5.40 3.54
N GLY A 50 -22.53 -5.16 4.45
CA GLY A 50 -22.21 -3.82 4.94
C GLY A 50 -21.47 -2.95 3.92
N ASN A 51 -21.71 -1.64 3.97
CA ASN A 51 -20.92 -0.67 3.21
C ASN A 51 -19.53 -0.51 3.83
N ILE A 52 -18.54 -1.21 3.31
CA ILE A 52 -17.14 -1.17 3.79
C ILE A 52 -16.32 -0.01 3.22
N LYS A 53 -16.86 0.81 2.31
CA LYS A 53 -16.13 1.93 1.67
C LYS A 53 -15.44 2.90 2.66
N PRO A 54 -16.09 3.30 3.79
CA PRO A 54 -15.42 4.17 4.77
C PRO A 54 -14.18 3.50 5.39
N ILE A 55 -14.28 2.21 5.71
CA ILE A 55 -13.19 1.43 6.31
C ILE A 55 -12.07 1.18 5.31
N GLU A 56 -12.41 0.88 4.05
CA GLU A 56 -11.41 0.79 2.96
C GLU A 56 -10.64 2.10 2.78
N LYS A 57 -11.30 3.25 2.90
CA LYS A 57 -10.64 4.56 2.82
C LYS A 57 -9.62 4.73 3.94
N GLN A 58 -9.97 4.32 5.15
CA GLN A 58 -9.06 4.37 6.32
C GLN A 58 -7.90 3.39 6.16
N TYR A 59 -8.16 2.16 5.74
CA TYR A 59 -7.13 1.16 5.45
C TYR A 59 -6.09 1.68 4.45
N LYS A 60 -6.55 2.21 3.31
CA LYS A 60 -5.68 2.81 2.28
C LYS A 60 -4.90 4.02 2.80
N TRP A 61 -5.50 4.82 3.67
CA TRP A 61 -4.82 5.94 4.31
C TRP A 61 -3.71 5.45 5.24
N CYS A 62 -3.96 4.44 6.08
CA CYS A 62 -2.95 3.86 6.97
C CYS A 62 -1.75 3.30 6.20
N ILE A 63 -1.99 2.60 5.10
CA ILE A 63 -0.93 2.09 4.20
C ILE A 63 -0.04 3.25 3.72
N LYS A 64 -0.64 4.34 3.27
CA LYS A 64 0.12 5.52 2.79
C LYS A 64 0.92 6.19 3.90
N GLN A 65 0.36 6.28 5.10
CA GLN A 65 1.08 6.80 6.26
C GLN A 65 2.28 5.92 6.62
N LEU A 66 2.10 4.61 6.62
CA LEU A 66 3.17 3.65 6.89
C LEU A 66 4.31 3.75 5.86
N LEU A 67 3.98 3.90 4.59
CA LEU A 67 4.96 4.11 3.51
C LEU A 67 5.62 5.50 3.53
N GLY A 68 5.03 6.48 4.20
CA GLY A 68 5.51 7.87 4.22
C GLY A 68 5.26 8.63 2.92
N VAL A 69 4.19 8.26 2.18
CA VAL A 69 3.83 8.86 0.89
C VAL A 69 2.62 9.78 0.99
N ARG A 70 2.39 10.58 -0.06
CA ARG A 70 1.27 11.53 -0.13
C ARG A 70 -0.08 10.79 -0.20
N LYS A 71 -1.12 11.39 0.38
CA LYS A 71 -2.51 10.87 0.30
C LYS A 71 -3.03 10.67 -1.12
N THR A 72 -2.46 11.38 -2.10
CA THR A 72 -2.80 11.32 -3.52
C THR A 72 -2.05 10.25 -4.32
N THR A 73 -1.09 9.56 -3.70
CA THR A 73 -0.39 8.42 -4.33
C THR A 73 -1.39 7.31 -4.66
N ASN A 74 -1.14 6.58 -5.74
CA ASN A 74 -2.03 5.49 -6.18
C ASN A 74 -2.16 4.42 -5.09
N ASN A 75 -3.39 4.03 -4.77
CA ASN A 75 -3.67 3.06 -3.70
C ASN A 75 -3.16 1.66 -4.04
N ASP A 76 -3.36 1.25 -5.29
CA ASP A 76 -3.07 -0.11 -5.74
C ASP A 76 -1.55 -0.34 -5.75
N VAL A 77 -0.80 0.66 -6.22
CA VAL A 77 0.67 0.65 -6.17
C VAL A 77 1.18 0.59 -4.72
N CYS A 78 0.58 1.36 -3.79
CA CYS A 78 0.95 1.31 -2.37
C CYS A 78 0.68 -0.06 -1.74
N MET A 79 -0.41 -0.73 -2.11
CA MET A 79 -0.73 -2.08 -1.62
C MET A 79 0.26 -3.12 -2.13
N ILE A 80 0.64 -3.08 -3.42
CA ILE A 80 1.66 -3.97 -4.00
C ILE A 80 3.01 -3.73 -3.34
N GLU A 81 3.45 -2.47 -3.24
CA GLU A 81 4.75 -2.13 -2.65
C GLU A 81 4.89 -2.63 -1.21
N LEU A 82 3.81 -2.60 -0.44
CA LEU A 82 3.77 -3.09 0.94
C LEU A 82 3.44 -4.59 1.07
N GLY A 83 3.01 -5.25 -0.01
CA GLY A 83 2.61 -6.65 -0.01
C GLY A 83 1.27 -6.93 0.69
N VAL A 84 0.44 -5.91 0.88
CA VAL A 84 -0.86 -6.07 1.55
C VAL A 84 -2.00 -6.29 0.55
N PRO A 85 -2.92 -7.22 0.81
CA PRO A 85 -4.05 -7.47 -0.07
C PRO A 85 -5.12 -6.38 0.04
N PRO A 86 -6.07 -6.31 -0.89
CA PRO A 86 -7.27 -5.49 -0.74
C PRO A 86 -8.05 -5.86 0.53
N LEU A 87 -8.63 -4.86 1.20
CA LEU A 87 -9.36 -5.08 2.45
C LEU A 87 -10.53 -6.08 2.27
N ARG A 88 -11.20 -6.05 1.12
CA ARG A 88 -12.29 -7.00 0.80
C ARG A 88 -11.84 -8.44 0.85
N SER A 89 -10.65 -8.73 0.34
CA SER A 89 -10.07 -10.08 0.33
C SER A 89 -9.76 -10.56 1.75
N LEU A 90 -9.27 -9.67 2.61
CA LEU A 90 -9.05 -9.98 4.03
C LEU A 90 -10.35 -10.28 4.77
N ILE A 91 -11.39 -9.46 4.55
CA ILE A 91 -12.71 -9.68 5.15
C ILE A 91 -13.30 -11.01 4.66
N LYS A 92 -13.30 -11.23 3.34
CA LYS A 92 -13.82 -12.47 2.73
C LYS A 92 -13.11 -13.72 3.26
N SER A 93 -11.79 -13.68 3.37
CA SER A 93 -10.99 -14.77 3.95
C SER A 93 -11.36 -15.05 5.41
N LYS A 94 -11.56 -14.01 6.24
CA LYS A 94 -12.01 -14.20 7.62
C LYS A 94 -13.44 -14.75 7.71
N GLN A 95 -14.36 -14.23 6.92
CA GLN A 95 -15.74 -14.73 6.81
C GLN A 95 -15.74 -16.19 6.38
N ARG A 96 -14.97 -16.56 5.35
CA ARG A 96 -14.84 -17.94 4.89
C ARG A 96 -14.40 -18.86 6.02
N LYS A 97 -13.29 -18.54 6.68
CA LYS A 97 -12.78 -19.34 7.81
C LYS A 97 -13.81 -19.50 8.92
N PHE A 98 -14.53 -18.43 9.25
CA PHE A 98 -15.56 -18.44 10.28
C PHE A 98 -16.72 -19.35 9.88
N PHE A 99 -17.32 -19.18 8.70
CA PHE A 99 -18.48 -19.97 8.27
C PHE A 99 -18.12 -21.42 7.96
N GLN A 100 -16.94 -21.70 7.41
CA GLN A 100 -16.47 -23.08 7.21
C GLN A 100 -16.26 -23.81 8.54
N LYS A 101 -15.68 -23.13 9.54
CA LYS A 101 -15.53 -23.71 10.88
C LYS A 101 -16.88 -24.03 11.49
N MET A 102 -17.81 -23.09 11.53
CA MET A 102 -19.17 -23.32 12.05
C MET A 102 -19.88 -24.44 11.30
N TRP A 103 -19.70 -24.52 9.97
CA TRP A 103 -20.31 -25.58 9.17
C TRP A 103 -19.73 -26.96 9.46
N SER A 104 -18.42 -27.07 9.70
CA SER A 104 -17.77 -28.34 10.07
C SER A 104 -18.17 -28.80 11.48
N GLU A 105 -18.40 -27.87 12.42
CA GLU A 105 -18.75 -28.17 13.81
C GLU A 105 -20.27 -28.42 14.02
N ARG A 106 -21.11 -28.22 12.99
CA ARG A 106 -22.60 -28.30 13.09
C ARG A 106 -23.17 -29.62 13.58
N SER A 107 -22.42 -30.72 13.42
CA SER A 107 -22.87 -32.06 13.86
C SER A 107 -22.53 -32.35 15.32
N THR A 108 -21.55 -31.64 15.87
CA THR A 108 -21.07 -31.84 17.24
C THR A 108 -21.66 -30.85 18.25
N MET A 109 -22.25 -29.76 17.74
CA MET A 109 -22.81 -28.65 18.56
C MET A 109 -24.25 -28.34 18.15
N ASP A 110 -25.11 -29.38 18.12
CA ASP A 110 -26.52 -29.21 17.67
C ASP A 110 -27.30 -28.21 18.53
N ASP A 111 -26.96 -28.05 19.80
CA ASP A 111 -27.64 -27.15 20.74
C ASP A 111 -27.06 -25.72 20.75
N ASP A 112 -26.02 -25.43 19.92
CA ASP A 112 -25.45 -24.07 19.88
C ASP A 112 -26.41 -23.11 19.13
N PRO A 113 -26.92 -22.05 19.82
CA PRO A 113 -27.86 -21.09 19.22
C PRO A 113 -27.31 -20.43 17.96
N LEU A 114 -25.97 -20.24 17.85
CA LEU A 114 -25.32 -19.63 16.70
C LEU A 114 -25.34 -20.55 15.48
N ILE A 115 -25.11 -21.85 15.69
CA ILE A 115 -25.22 -22.87 14.63
C ILE A 115 -26.67 -23.01 14.15
N HIS A 116 -27.62 -22.97 15.09
CA HIS A 116 -29.05 -22.98 14.74
C HIS A 116 -29.42 -21.76 13.90
N ALA A 117 -29.05 -20.56 14.32
CA ALA A 117 -29.28 -19.33 13.55
C ALA A 117 -28.62 -19.40 12.15
N MET A 118 -27.42 -19.94 12.03
CA MET A 118 -26.74 -20.11 10.74
C MET A 118 -27.52 -21.07 9.80
N ARG A 119 -28.03 -22.17 10.32
CA ARG A 119 -28.89 -23.11 9.54
C ARG A 119 -30.15 -22.41 9.00
N ILE A 120 -30.82 -21.58 9.81
CA ILE A 120 -31.96 -20.78 9.37
C ILE A 120 -31.56 -19.83 8.26
N VAL A 121 -30.52 -19.05 8.46
CA VAL A 121 -30.01 -18.06 7.46
C VAL A 121 -29.65 -18.74 6.13
N ILE A 122 -28.94 -19.86 6.15
CA ILE A 122 -28.53 -20.58 4.92
C ILE A 122 -29.75 -21.08 4.12
N ASN A 123 -30.82 -21.43 4.78
CA ASN A 123 -32.04 -21.97 4.14
C ASN A 123 -33.00 -20.87 3.63
N TYR A 124 -32.74 -19.61 3.93
CA TYR A 124 -33.64 -18.49 3.60
C TYR A 124 -33.64 -18.11 2.10
N ASN A 125 -32.65 -18.61 1.35
CA ASN A 125 -32.51 -18.42 -0.12
C ASN A 125 -32.47 -16.95 -0.62
N ASP A 126 -31.97 -16.04 0.19
CA ASP A 126 -31.72 -14.65 -0.19
C ASP A 126 -30.27 -14.45 -0.69
N SER A 127 -29.89 -13.20 -0.93
CA SER A 127 -28.53 -12.85 -1.38
C SER A 127 -27.45 -13.15 -0.33
N VAL A 128 -27.78 -13.02 0.96
CA VAL A 128 -26.88 -13.31 2.08
C VAL A 128 -26.67 -14.81 2.20
N SER A 129 -27.74 -15.58 2.14
CA SER A 129 -27.69 -17.05 2.18
C SER A 129 -26.81 -17.60 1.07
N ARG A 130 -27.01 -17.15 -0.16
CA ARG A 130 -26.19 -17.55 -1.32
C ARG A 130 -24.72 -17.16 -1.14
N TYR A 131 -24.44 -15.98 -0.58
CA TYR A 131 -23.08 -15.55 -0.28
C TYR A 131 -22.42 -16.49 0.74
N ILE A 132 -23.10 -16.82 1.85
CA ILE A 132 -22.60 -17.73 2.88
C ILE A 132 -22.37 -19.13 2.31
N GLN A 133 -23.32 -19.66 1.52
CA GLN A 133 -23.18 -20.96 0.84
C GLN A 133 -21.93 -20.98 -0.05
N ASN A 134 -21.65 -19.91 -0.80
CA ASN A 134 -20.45 -19.80 -1.61
C ASN A 134 -19.16 -19.75 -0.76
N LEU A 135 -19.20 -19.10 0.41
CA LEU A 135 -18.06 -19.10 1.34
C LEU A 135 -17.77 -20.50 1.89
N ILE A 136 -18.81 -21.28 2.16
CA ILE A 136 -18.68 -22.63 2.71
C ILE A 136 -18.20 -23.63 1.63
N SER A 137 -18.77 -23.57 0.42
CA SER A 137 -18.54 -24.55 -0.64
C SER A 137 -17.23 -24.39 -1.39
N GLN A 138 -16.70 -23.17 -1.46
CA GLN A 138 -15.47 -22.89 -2.21
C GLN A 138 -14.25 -22.89 -1.27
N ASN A 139 -13.18 -23.54 -1.69
CA ASN A 139 -11.90 -23.54 -0.94
C ASN A 139 -10.87 -22.65 -1.64
N ASN A 140 -11.18 -21.34 -1.74
CA ASN A 140 -10.32 -20.36 -2.41
C ASN A 140 -9.40 -19.65 -1.42
N ASP A 141 -8.18 -19.34 -1.84
CA ASP A 141 -7.34 -18.38 -1.14
C ASP A 141 -7.74 -16.95 -1.56
N ASP A 142 -8.73 -16.39 -0.85
CA ASP A 142 -9.25 -15.05 -1.12
C ASP A 142 -8.18 -13.96 -1.05
N ILE A 143 -7.11 -14.17 -0.28
CA ILE A 143 -6.00 -13.22 -0.13
C ILE A 143 -5.15 -13.22 -1.38
N GLU A 144 -4.73 -14.39 -1.86
CA GLU A 144 -3.90 -14.46 -3.06
C GLU A 144 -4.72 -14.15 -4.33
N GLU A 145 -5.99 -14.53 -4.39
CA GLU A 145 -6.92 -14.10 -5.44
C GLU A 145 -6.96 -12.56 -5.54
N GLY A 146 -7.17 -11.87 -4.42
CA GLY A 146 -7.22 -10.41 -4.40
C GLY A 146 -5.88 -9.74 -4.72
N LYS A 147 -4.75 -10.33 -4.34
CA LYS A 147 -3.42 -9.84 -4.76
C LYS A 147 -3.22 -10.04 -6.26
N SER A 148 -3.65 -11.15 -6.82
CA SER A 148 -3.54 -11.47 -8.24
C SER A 148 -4.40 -10.52 -9.10
N GLU A 149 -5.65 -10.24 -8.67
CA GLU A 149 -6.51 -9.24 -9.30
C GLU A 149 -5.85 -7.85 -9.29
N LEU A 150 -5.24 -7.48 -8.17
CA LEU A 150 -4.54 -6.20 -8.03
C LEU A 150 -3.35 -6.09 -8.98
N ARG A 151 -2.53 -7.16 -9.09
CA ARG A 151 -1.41 -7.23 -10.04
C ARG A 151 -1.91 -7.13 -11.49
N LEU A 152 -2.96 -7.85 -11.84
CA LEU A 152 -3.56 -7.82 -13.19
C LEU A 152 -4.07 -6.41 -13.53
N LYS A 153 -4.76 -5.75 -12.61
CA LYS A 153 -5.23 -4.38 -12.77
C LYS A 153 -4.07 -3.40 -13.03
N LEU A 154 -2.96 -3.54 -12.31
CA LEU A 154 -1.78 -2.68 -12.52
C LEU A 154 -1.08 -2.99 -13.84
N ARG A 155 -0.95 -4.27 -14.23
CA ARG A 155 -0.37 -4.66 -15.53
C ARG A 155 -1.12 -4.03 -16.70
N ASN A 156 -2.45 -3.97 -16.63
CA ASN A 156 -3.32 -3.43 -17.68
C ASN A 156 -3.44 -1.88 -17.65
N SER A 157 -2.84 -1.23 -16.66
CA SER A 157 -2.93 0.23 -16.55
C SER A 157 -1.90 0.95 -17.43
N ASN A 158 -2.34 1.99 -18.15
CA ASN A 158 -1.52 2.85 -19.00
C ASN A 158 -1.20 4.22 -18.37
N SER A 159 -1.41 4.40 -17.07
CA SER A 159 -1.04 5.63 -16.38
C SER A 159 0.49 5.77 -16.31
N ASN A 160 1.04 6.95 -16.67
CA ASN A 160 2.49 7.21 -16.67
C ASN A 160 3.17 6.86 -15.34
N ARG A 161 2.52 7.10 -14.20
CA ARG A 161 3.05 6.72 -12.87
C ARG A 161 3.14 5.21 -12.69
N ILE A 162 2.15 4.49 -13.20
CA ILE A 162 2.13 3.03 -13.13
C ILE A 162 3.11 2.44 -14.13
N ILE A 163 3.32 3.07 -15.29
CA ILE A 163 4.34 2.67 -16.26
C ILE A 163 5.71 2.76 -15.60
N PHE A 164 6.08 3.89 -14.98
CA PHE A 164 7.34 4.02 -14.26
C PHE A 164 7.48 2.95 -13.16
N TYR A 165 6.45 2.74 -12.36
CA TYR A 165 6.47 1.70 -11.33
C TYR A 165 6.66 0.30 -11.90
N LYS A 166 5.99 -0.03 -13.01
CA LYS A 166 6.18 -1.33 -13.70
C LYS A 166 7.61 -1.50 -14.24
N THR A 167 8.24 -0.43 -14.69
CA THR A 167 9.64 -0.48 -15.15
C THR A 167 10.59 -0.85 -14.01
N ILE A 168 10.38 -0.33 -12.81
CA ILE A 168 11.25 -0.58 -11.64
C ILE A 168 10.77 -1.74 -10.76
N ASN A 169 9.61 -2.32 -11.03
CA ASN A 169 9.07 -3.50 -10.34
C ASN A 169 8.21 -4.32 -11.32
N PRO A 170 8.83 -4.97 -12.33
CA PRO A 170 8.11 -5.66 -13.40
C PRO A 170 7.28 -6.84 -12.89
N ASP A 171 7.74 -7.53 -11.85
CA ASP A 171 7.07 -8.68 -11.26
C ASP A 171 5.96 -8.29 -10.28
N LEU A 172 5.87 -7.00 -9.92
CA LEU A 172 4.91 -6.47 -8.93
C LEU A 172 4.98 -7.21 -7.59
N VAL A 173 6.21 -7.40 -7.10
CA VAL A 173 6.52 -8.04 -5.82
C VAL A 173 6.91 -7.03 -4.76
N VAL A 174 6.86 -7.47 -3.50
CA VAL A 174 7.33 -6.67 -2.37
C VAL A 174 8.85 -6.55 -2.42
N HIS A 175 9.36 -5.38 -2.14
CA HIS A 175 10.81 -5.18 -2.08
C HIS A 175 11.36 -5.55 -0.70
N ASP A 176 12.55 -6.13 -0.68
CA ASP A 176 13.26 -6.60 0.54
C ASP A 176 13.34 -5.56 1.66
N ILE A 177 13.40 -4.29 1.32
CA ILE A 177 13.44 -3.17 2.29
C ILE A 177 12.23 -3.14 3.24
N TYR A 178 11.11 -3.74 2.85
CA TYR A 178 9.89 -3.82 3.67
C TYR A 178 9.72 -5.14 4.40
N GLU A 179 10.42 -6.19 3.97
CA GLU A 179 10.31 -7.53 4.53
C GLU A 179 11.48 -7.88 5.45
N LYS A 180 12.68 -7.47 5.06
CA LYS A 180 13.89 -7.77 5.82
C LYS A 180 14.16 -6.72 6.91
N GLN A 181 14.78 -7.15 7.99
CA GLN A 181 15.20 -6.26 9.09
C GLN A 181 16.50 -5.54 8.70
N LEU A 182 16.40 -4.59 7.79
CA LEU A 182 17.53 -3.79 7.32
C LEU A 182 17.75 -2.57 8.23
N LYS A 183 19.02 -2.23 8.47
CA LYS A 183 19.42 -1.01 9.20
C LYS A 183 19.43 0.18 8.24
N VAL A 184 18.26 0.65 7.85
CA VAL A 184 18.11 1.81 6.95
C VAL A 184 17.53 2.98 7.74
N ASN A 185 18.07 4.16 7.53
CA ASN A 185 17.50 5.39 8.10
C ASN A 185 16.10 5.63 7.54
N GLU A 186 15.14 5.94 8.41
CA GLU A 186 13.73 6.01 8.03
C GLU A 186 13.43 7.16 7.05
N ILE A 187 14.12 8.29 7.16
CA ILE A 187 13.98 9.43 6.23
C ILE A 187 14.48 9.04 4.84
N GLU A 188 15.63 8.34 4.78
CA GLU A 188 16.22 7.85 3.54
C GLU A 188 15.36 6.78 2.90
N ARG A 189 14.84 5.82 3.68
CA ARG A 189 13.85 4.84 3.22
C ARG A 189 12.60 5.50 2.63
N MET A 190 12.05 6.52 3.31
CA MET A 190 10.89 7.24 2.80
C MET A 190 11.20 7.96 1.48
N SER A 191 12.38 8.51 1.32
CA SER A 191 12.80 9.14 0.06
C SER A 191 12.86 8.14 -1.09
N TRP A 192 13.43 6.97 -0.83
CA TRP A 192 13.46 5.86 -1.78
C TRP A 192 12.04 5.37 -2.14
N THR A 193 11.17 5.17 -1.13
CA THR A 193 9.77 4.82 -1.36
C THR A 193 9.04 5.87 -2.21
N ARG A 194 9.26 7.16 -1.92
CA ARG A 194 8.66 8.26 -2.67
C ARG A 194 9.10 8.30 -4.11
N LEU A 195 10.38 8.01 -4.39
CA LEU A 195 10.88 7.93 -5.76
C LEU A 195 10.15 6.81 -6.51
N ARG A 196 10.14 5.59 -5.98
CA ARG A 196 9.50 4.42 -6.60
C ARG A 196 8.00 4.62 -6.87
N LEU A 197 7.29 5.26 -5.96
CA LEU A 197 5.83 5.46 -6.05
C LEU A 197 5.43 6.78 -6.71
N SER A 198 6.35 7.50 -7.36
CA SER A 198 6.12 8.83 -7.94
C SER A 198 5.43 9.79 -6.94
N ALA A 199 5.90 9.75 -5.68
CA ALA A 199 5.36 10.56 -4.58
C ALA A 199 6.33 11.65 -4.09
N HIS A 200 7.42 11.88 -4.83
CA HIS A 200 8.49 12.84 -4.55
C HIS A 200 8.13 14.29 -4.89
N SER A 201 9.05 15.22 -4.60
CA SER A 201 8.87 16.67 -4.78
C SER A 201 9.25 17.19 -6.16
N LEU A 202 9.84 16.39 -7.05
CA LEU A 202 10.28 16.84 -8.38
C LEU A 202 9.15 17.48 -9.18
N ALA A 203 9.48 18.45 -10.05
CA ALA A 203 8.50 19.22 -10.80
C ALA A 203 7.62 18.37 -11.70
N ILE A 204 8.12 17.24 -12.22
CA ILE A 204 7.33 16.30 -13.02
C ILE A 204 6.08 15.82 -12.25
N GLU A 205 6.17 15.61 -10.95
CA GLU A 205 5.06 15.21 -10.11
C GLU A 205 4.33 16.40 -9.49
N THR A 206 5.04 17.40 -8.97
CA THR A 206 4.41 18.56 -8.33
C THR A 206 3.67 19.45 -9.31
N GLY A 207 4.09 19.52 -10.56
CA GLY A 207 3.40 20.25 -11.64
C GLY A 207 2.05 19.63 -12.08
N ARG A 208 1.72 18.40 -11.60
CA ARG A 208 0.42 17.77 -11.85
C ARG A 208 -0.72 18.35 -10.99
N TRP A 209 -0.40 19.17 -10.01
CA TRP A 209 -1.38 19.69 -9.06
C TRP A 209 -1.82 21.10 -9.42
N ASN A 210 -3.10 21.37 -9.24
CA ASN A 210 -3.61 22.73 -9.37
C ASN A 210 -3.02 23.58 -8.23
N ARG A 211 -2.09 24.47 -8.58
CA ARG A 211 -1.53 25.43 -7.66
C ARG A 211 -2.26 26.77 -7.83
N ARG A 212 -3.05 27.16 -6.86
CA ARG A 212 -3.72 28.47 -6.79
C ARG A 212 -4.64 28.78 -8.00
N GLY A 213 -5.41 27.81 -8.45
CA GLY A 213 -6.36 28.00 -9.56
C GLY A 213 -5.76 27.99 -10.97
N ARG A 214 -4.43 27.83 -11.12
CA ARG A 214 -3.76 27.83 -12.44
C ARG A 214 -3.86 26.54 -13.23
N GLY A 215 -4.50 25.50 -12.66
CA GLY A 215 -4.59 24.20 -13.30
C GLY A 215 -3.29 23.39 -13.25
N ARG A 216 -3.26 22.33 -14.03
CA ARG A 216 -2.13 21.42 -14.19
C ARG A 216 -1.10 22.05 -15.14
N LEU A 217 0.16 22.12 -14.73
CA LEU A 217 1.23 22.59 -15.62
C LEU A 217 1.43 21.60 -16.78
N PRO A 218 1.62 22.08 -18.01
CA PRO A 218 2.16 21.29 -19.12
C PRO A 218 3.48 20.62 -18.71
N VAL A 219 3.85 19.52 -19.35
CA VAL A 219 5.09 18.79 -18.99
C VAL A 219 6.32 19.65 -19.23
N GLU A 220 6.28 20.44 -20.30
CA GLU A 220 7.34 21.34 -20.76
C GLU A 220 7.66 22.47 -19.78
N GLU A 221 6.71 22.82 -18.93
CA GLU A 221 6.85 23.87 -17.90
C GLU A 221 7.33 23.31 -16.54
N ARG A 222 7.50 21.97 -16.42
CA ARG A 222 7.96 21.34 -15.18
C ARG A 222 9.48 21.28 -15.15
N LEU A 223 10.08 22.46 -15.06
CA LEU A 223 11.52 22.62 -15.22
C LEU A 223 12.30 22.40 -13.93
N CYS A 224 13.50 21.87 -14.10
CA CYS A 224 14.58 21.85 -13.15
C CYS A 224 15.26 23.24 -13.11
N SER A 225 15.96 23.53 -12.03
CA SER A 225 16.77 24.76 -11.93
C SER A 225 17.88 24.86 -13.00
N CYS A 226 18.24 23.75 -13.66
CA CYS A 226 19.17 23.75 -14.81
C CYS A 226 18.49 24.07 -16.15
N GLY A 227 17.17 24.29 -16.18
CA GLY A 227 16.38 24.66 -17.37
C GLY A 227 15.79 23.48 -18.15
N GLN A 228 16.11 22.22 -17.82
CA GLN A 228 15.54 21.05 -18.46
C GLN A 228 14.29 20.53 -17.71
N ILE A 229 13.48 19.68 -18.37
CA ILE A 229 12.32 19.06 -17.71
C ILE A 229 12.80 18.19 -16.54
N GLN A 230 12.28 18.44 -15.34
CA GLN A 230 12.71 17.77 -14.12
C GLN A 230 12.00 16.41 -13.95
N THR A 231 12.47 15.41 -14.69
CA THR A 231 12.06 14.01 -14.53
C THR A 231 12.98 13.28 -13.55
N GLU A 232 12.58 12.09 -13.12
CA GLU A 232 13.38 11.18 -12.29
C GLU A 232 14.70 10.83 -13.01
N THR A 233 14.60 10.45 -14.28
CA THR A 233 15.74 10.13 -15.14
C THR A 233 16.68 11.33 -15.29
N HIS A 234 16.14 12.53 -15.58
CA HIS A 234 16.95 13.74 -15.69
C HIS A 234 17.77 14.00 -14.41
N VAL A 235 17.09 13.97 -13.25
CA VAL A 235 17.73 14.26 -11.95
C VAL A 235 18.82 13.25 -11.62
N ILE A 236 18.59 11.97 -11.86
CA ILE A 236 19.52 10.90 -11.49
C ILE A 236 20.64 10.77 -12.52
N GLU A 237 20.35 10.84 -13.82
CA GLU A 237 21.31 10.49 -14.89
C GLU A 237 22.01 11.70 -15.50
N ASN A 238 21.30 12.81 -15.70
CA ASN A 238 21.75 13.86 -16.63
C ASN A 238 21.92 15.24 -15.99
N CYS A 239 21.28 15.54 -14.84
CA CYS A 239 21.29 16.88 -14.30
C CYS A 239 22.70 17.33 -13.87
N PRO A 240 23.20 18.50 -14.33
CA PRO A 240 24.48 19.03 -13.88
C PRO A 240 24.57 19.24 -12.37
N LEU A 241 23.46 19.65 -11.74
CA LEU A 241 23.39 19.91 -10.30
C LEU A 241 23.63 18.65 -9.44
N SER A 242 23.31 17.48 -9.98
CA SER A 242 23.49 16.20 -9.29
C SER A 242 24.76 15.43 -9.70
N GLN A 243 25.64 16.04 -10.54
CA GLN A 243 26.84 15.40 -11.05
C GLN A 243 27.77 14.89 -9.94
N GLN A 244 27.98 15.68 -8.89
CA GLN A 244 28.82 15.29 -7.76
C GLN A 244 28.30 14.01 -7.05
N ILE A 245 26.99 13.87 -6.92
CA ILE A 245 26.40 12.68 -6.30
C ILE A 245 26.66 11.45 -7.19
N ARG A 246 26.46 11.57 -8.52
CA ARG A 246 26.74 10.49 -9.47
C ARG A 246 28.19 10.03 -9.39
N GLN A 247 29.12 10.97 -9.41
CA GLN A 247 30.54 10.66 -9.33
C GLN A 247 30.94 10.01 -8.01
N THR A 248 30.41 10.54 -6.86
CA THR A 248 30.75 10.01 -5.54
C THR A 248 30.24 8.57 -5.33
N TYR A 249 29.08 8.24 -5.88
CA TYR A 249 28.45 6.93 -5.65
C TYR A 249 28.45 6.01 -6.88
N ASN A 250 29.13 6.41 -7.96
CA ASN A 250 29.16 5.68 -9.23
C ASN A 250 27.77 5.27 -9.73
N VAL A 251 26.87 6.26 -9.82
CA VAL A 251 25.50 6.06 -10.31
C VAL A 251 25.47 6.36 -11.80
N THR A 252 25.13 5.38 -12.62
CA THR A 252 25.07 5.51 -14.09
C THR A 252 23.63 5.73 -14.58
N THR A 253 22.69 4.92 -14.10
CA THR A 253 21.29 4.98 -14.53
C THR A 253 20.32 4.89 -13.36
N THR A 254 19.07 5.33 -13.60
CA THR A 254 17.97 5.19 -12.63
C THR A 254 17.67 3.71 -12.38
N LEU A 255 17.70 2.88 -13.41
CA LEU A 255 17.39 1.45 -13.30
C LEU A 255 18.49 0.72 -12.51
N ASP A 256 19.78 1.03 -12.73
CA ASP A 256 20.85 0.45 -11.94
C ASP A 256 20.66 0.77 -10.45
N LEU A 257 20.38 2.03 -10.15
CA LEU A 257 20.18 2.47 -8.77
C LEU A 257 19.00 1.75 -8.09
N LEU A 258 17.91 1.51 -8.82
CA LEU A 258 16.65 1.01 -8.26
C LEU A 258 16.50 -0.52 -8.35
N LEU A 259 17.17 -1.19 -9.28
CA LEU A 259 16.98 -2.62 -9.56
C LEU A 259 18.19 -3.49 -9.23
N THR A 260 19.40 -3.01 -9.51
CA THR A 260 20.59 -3.89 -9.46
C THR A 260 21.34 -3.83 -8.15
N ARG A 261 21.28 -2.71 -7.44
CA ARG A 261 22.02 -2.54 -6.18
C ARG A 261 21.30 -3.22 -5.02
N THR A 262 22.06 -4.02 -4.28
CA THR A 262 21.60 -4.77 -3.09
C THR A 262 22.00 -4.10 -1.77
N ASP A 263 22.84 -3.07 -1.82
CA ASP A 263 23.28 -2.24 -0.69
C ASP A 263 22.16 -1.21 -0.32
N HIS A 264 21.03 -1.70 0.20
CA HIS A 264 19.80 -0.93 0.38
C HIS A 264 19.94 0.34 1.23
N ASP A 265 20.82 0.34 2.24
CA ASP A 265 21.12 1.50 3.07
C ASP A 265 21.82 2.59 2.24
N VAL A 266 22.81 2.22 1.43
CA VAL A 266 23.51 3.14 0.53
C VAL A 266 22.58 3.68 -0.55
N VAL A 267 21.77 2.81 -1.15
CA VAL A 267 20.78 3.21 -2.18
C VAL A 267 19.78 4.23 -1.63
N CYS A 268 19.22 3.98 -0.45
CA CYS A 268 18.28 4.90 0.18
C CYS A 268 18.92 6.27 0.47
N LYS A 269 20.18 6.27 0.93
CA LYS A 269 20.98 7.48 1.16
C LYS A 269 21.24 8.25 -0.13
N ILE A 270 21.59 7.56 -1.21
CA ILE A 270 21.81 8.17 -2.52
C ILE A 270 20.52 8.83 -3.02
N VAL A 271 19.42 8.10 -3.02
CA VAL A 271 18.12 8.63 -3.46
C VAL A 271 17.69 9.83 -2.60
N HIS A 272 17.91 9.76 -1.29
CA HIS A 272 17.63 10.89 -0.40
C HIS A 272 18.45 12.12 -0.79
N LYS A 273 19.74 11.96 -1.08
CA LYS A 273 20.61 13.06 -1.54
C LYS A 273 20.11 13.66 -2.86
N PHE A 274 19.75 12.84 -3.85
CA PHE A 274 19.18 13.35 -5.09
C PHE A 274 17.91 14.16 -4.85
N LEU A 275 16.97 13.64 -4.08
CA LEU A 275 15.68 14.32 -3.84
C LEU A 275 15.81 15.56 -2.94
N SER A 276 16.87 15.64 -2.13
CA SER A 276 17.13 16.78 -1.24
C SER A 276 17.75 17.99 -1.95
N LEU A 277 18.21 17.84 -3.19
CA LEU A 277 18.70 18.94 -4.02
C LEU A 277 17.55 19.81 -4.57
N TYR A 278 16.32 19.30 -4.55
CA TYR A 278 15.16 19.88 -5.21
C TYR A 278 13.95 19.98 -4.26
#